data_7592b7b307ba6d71aa1332c3a8c7a91d
#
_entry.id   7592b7b307ba6d71aa1332c3a8c7a91d
#
_cell.length_a   1.000
_cell.length_b   1.000
_cell.length_c   1.000
_cell.angle_alpha   90.00
_cell.angle_beta   90.00
_cell.angle_gamma   90.00
#
_symmetry.space_group_name_H-M   'P 1'
#
loop_
_entity.id
_entity.type
_entity.pdbx_description
1 polymer ?
#
loop_
_entity_poly.entity_id
_entity_poly.type
_entity_poly.pdbx_seq_one_letter_code
_entity_poly.pdbx_strand_id
1 'polypeptide(L)'
;MRNMKAIFIKQIRSMIKNPLLIGQGIMFIIMIVVMTFLMSPDRECDVCIPAYVCETCLRENPIHSLPSPTIAGMFSVMFMGMVMIGSSSALVQEDKTTHNLRFMTMSGMKPYQYLIGTASALFLVAVSLLFFYALAGRYFGLDTLRFLLLTGSGALVSILFGIAMGLSKMPAIATPISILFGFGPMFSNFNENMARWLHFTYTQQVNLAIYHLDDGLQQRPFLIIGATGLLTLIAFVWMHRKGELRW
;
A
#
# COMPACT_ATOMS: atom_id res chain seq x y z
N MET A 1 -26.85 8.13 2.88
CA MET A 1 -25.71 9.02 2.51
C MET A 1 -25.20 9.88 3.68
N ARG A 2 -26.08 10.46 4.52
CA ARG A 2 -25.67 11.32 5.66
C ARG A 2 -24.71 10.62 6.65
N ASN A 3 -24.97 9.35 6.97
CA ASN A 3 -24.14 8.57 7.90
C ASN A 3 -22.74 8.25 7.33
N MET A 4 -22.61 7.92 6.05
CA MET A 4 -21.30 7.70 5.40
C MET A 4 -20.42 8.95 5.45
N LYS A 5 -21.01 10.12 5.13
CA LYS A 5 -20.29 11.41 5.21
C LYS A 5 -19.78 11.70 6.62
N ALA A 6 -20.60 11.39 7.64
CA ALA A 6 -20.22 11.59 9.05
C ALA A 6 -19.03 10.69 9.43
N ILE A 7 -19.04 9.41 9.02
CA ILE A 7 -17.90 8.49 9.26
C ILE A 7 -16.66 9.00 8.55
N PHE A 8 -16.76 9.32 7.28
CA PHE A 8 -15.64 9.83 6.48
C PHE A 8 -14.97 11.04 7.15
N ILE A 9 -15.76 12.04 7.56
CA ILE A 9 -15.23 13.23 8.24
C ILE A 9 -14.62 12.86 9.60
N LYS A 10 -15.27 11.97 10.39
CA LYS A 10 -14.72 11.47 11.65
C LYS A 10 -13.36 10.82 11.43
N GLN A 11 -13.26 9.92 10.46
CA GLN A 11 -12.04 9.18 10.19
C GLN A 11 -10.90 10.09 9.72
N ILE A 12 -11.16 11.03 8.80
CA ILE A 12 -10.15 12.02 8.40
C ILE A 12 -9.67 12.81 9.62
N ARG A 13 -10.59 13.27 10.47
CA ARG A 13 -10.20 14.02 11.68
C ARG A 13 -9.40 13.17 12.67
N SER A 14 -9.72 11.88 12.81
CA SER A 14 -8.96 10.94 13.63
C SER A 14 -7.55 10.74 13.06
N MET A 15 -7.42 10.56 11.74
CA MET A 15 -6.13 10.38 11.08
C MET A 15 -5.24 11.62 11.20
N ILE A 16 -5.79 12.83 11.04
CA ILE A 16 -5.02 14.08 11.22
C ILE A 16 -4.53 14.24 12.66
N LYS A 17 -5.32 13.74 13.63
CA LYS A 17 -4.93 13.76 15.04
C LYS A 17 -3.97 12.64 15.42
N ASN A 18 -3.94 11.55 14.66
CA ASN A 18 -3.02 10.44 14.88
C ASN A 18 -1.76 10.63 14.03
N PRO A 19 -0.63 11.09 14.62
CA PRO A 19 0.56 11.43 13.88
C PRO A 19 1.26 10.19 13.29
N LEU A 20 0.89 8.98 13.71
CA LEU A 20 1.58 7.76 13.31
C LEU A 20 1.48 7.50 11.80
N LEU A 21 0.26 7.55 11.23
CA LEU A 21 0.03 7.27 9.81
C LEU A 21 0.69 8.33 8.91
N ILE A 22 0.47 9.60 9.25
CA ILE A 22 1.04 10.73 8.49
C ILE A 22 2.55 10.75 8.66
N GLY A 23 3.03 10.54 9.90
CA GLY A 23 4.46 10.51 10.20
C GLY A 23 5.19 9.38 9.46
N GLN A 24 4.62 8.19 9.41
CA GLN A 24 5.17 7.07 8.62
C GLN A 24 5.17 7.40 7.12
N GLY A 25 4.10 7.97 6.59
CA GLY A 25 4.04 8.38 5.18
C GLY A 25 5.11 9.41 4.83
N ILE A 26 5.27 10.45 5.66
CA ILE A 26 6.31 11.48 5.48
C ILE A 26 7.71 10.88 5.62
N MET A 27 7.92 9.98 6.59
CA MET A 27 9.20 9.29 6.75
C MET A 27 9.60 8.54 5.47
N PHE A 28 8.68 7.83 4.82
CA PHE A 28 8.97 7.16 3.56
C PHE A 28 9.28 8.14 2.43
N ILE A 29 8.60 9.30 2.36
CA ILE A 29 8.93 10.33 1.37
C ILE A 29 10.37 10.82 1.59
N ILE A 30 10.73 11.12 2.83
CA ILE A 30 12.10 11.54 3.18
C ILE A 30 13.10 10.44 2.79
N MET A 31 12.80 9.17 3.10
CA MET A 31 13.64 8.03 2.73
C MET A 31 13.82 7.91 1.21
N ILE A 32 12.75 8.09 0.42
CA ILE A 32 12.85 8.07 -1.05
C ILE A 32 13.79 9.17 -1.53
N VAL A 33 13.60 10.41 -1.03
CA VAL A 33 14.42 11.55 -1.43
C VAL A 33 15.89 11.34 -1.04
N VAL A 34 16.15 10.92 0.21
CA VAL A 34 17.50 10.68 0.71
C VAL A 34 18.17 9.53 -0.07
N MET A 35 17.47 8.41 -0.27
CA MET A 35 18.02 7.28 -1.01
C MET A 35 18.25 7.63 -2.49
N THR A 36 17.34 8.37 -3.11
CA THR A 36 17.53 8.87 -4.48
C THR A 36 18.75 9.77 -4.57
N PHE A 37 18.98 10.63 -3.57
CA PHE A 37 20.15 11.51 -3.53
C PHE A 37 21.45 10.74 -3.28
N LEU A 38 21.46 9.79 -2.33
CA LEU A 38 22.65 8.99 -1.99
C LEU A 38 23.01 7.96 -3.06
N MET A 39 22.00 7.44 -3.78
CA MET A 39 22.19 6.42 -4.81
C MET A 39 22.17 7.01 -6.24
N SER A 40 22.12 8.35 -6.38
CA SER A 40 22.36 8.97 -7.68
C SER A 40 23.76 8.59 -8.15
N PRO A 41 23.91 7.90 -9.31
CA PRO A 41 25.23 7.63 -9.84
C PRO A 41 25.92 8.97 -10.04
N ASP A 42 27.13 9.10 -9.49
CA ASP A 42 28.00 10.22 -9.83
C ASP A 42 28.07 10.30 -11.36
N ARG A 43 27.95 11.50 -11.90
CA ARG A 43 27.75 11.81 -13.34
C ARG A 43 28.89 11.35 -14.27
N GLU A 44 29.80 10.51 -13.80
CA GLU A 44 30.98 10.08 -14.56
C GLU A 44 30.77 8.84 -15.44
N CYS A 45 29.60 8.19 -15.43
CA CYS A 45 29.27 7.19 -16.43
C CYS A 45 28.59 7.83 -17.65
N ASP A 46 29.32 8.68 -18.40
CA ASP A 46 28.86 9.29 -19.66
C ASP A 46 28.60 8.28 -20.80
N VAL A 47 28.79 6.99 -20.57
CA VAL A 47 28.71 5.94 -21.60
C VAL A 47 27.49 5.02 -21.45
N CYS A 48 26.74 5.11 -20.34
CA CYS A 48 25.57 4.27 -20.17
C CYS A 48 24.31 4.94 -20.72
N ILE A 49 23.81 4.44 -21.83
CA ILE A 49 22.50 4.81 -22.42
C ILE A 49 21.41 4.61 -21.36
N PRO A 50 20.47 5.57 -21.18
CA PRO A 50 19.61 5.70 -20.01
C PRO A 50 18.55 4.62 -19.81
N ALA A 51 18.53 3.53 -20.55
CA ALA A 51 17.45 2.56 -20.50
C ALA A 51 17.84 1.16 -19.98
N TYR A 52 19.11 0.82 -19.91
CA TYR A 52 19.53 -0.52 -19.49
C TYR A 52 20.68 -0.42 -18.50
N VAL A 53 20.47 -1.04 -17.35
CA VAL A 53 21.51 -1.21 -16.34
C VAL A 53 22.71 -1.88 -16.97
N CYS A 54 23.83 -1.16 -17.05
CA CYS A 54 25.06 -1.70 -17.62
C CYS A 54 25.53 -2.87 -16.74
N GLU A 55 25.63 -4.06 -17.30
CA GLU A 55 26.05 -5.29 -16.59
C GLU A 55 27.40 -5.14 -15.88
N THR A 56 28.28 -4.29 -16.41
CA THR A 56 29.58 -3.95 -15.83
C THR A 56 29.45 -3.09 -14.57
N CYS A 57 28.54 -2.10 -14.55
CA CYS A 57 28.30 -1.27 -13.36
C CYS A 57 27.62 -2.04 -12.24
N LEU A 58 26.73 -2.99 -12.58
CA LEU A 58 26.09 -3.90 -11.61
C LEU A 58 27.10 -4.84 -10.93
N ARG A 59 28.15 -5.23 -11.63
CA ARG A 59 29.16 -6.17 -11.13
C ARG A 59 30.11 -5.53 -10.11
N GLU A 60 30.39 -4.23 -10.24
CA GLU A 60 31.32 -3.53 -9.36
C GLU A 60 30.64 -2.90 -8.13
N ASN A 61 29.38 -2.38 -8.26
CA ASN A 61 28.64 -1.80 -7.13
C ASN A 61 27.12 -1.91 -7.32
N PRO A 62 26.51 -3.04 -6.97
CA PRO A 62 25.08 -3.29 -7.23
C PRO A 62 24.13 -2.35 -6.49
N ILE A 63 24.60 -1.65 -5.45
CA ILE A 63 23.79 -0.76 -4.61
C ILE A 63 23.74 0.67 -5.17
N HIS A 64 24.78 1.12 -5.89
CA HIS A 64 24.86 2.49 -6.41
C HIS A 64 24.13 2.74 -7.73
N SER A 65 23.54 1.70 -8.34
CA SER A 65 22.95 1.79 -9.67
C SER A 65 21.42 1.67 -9.72
N LEU A 66 20.73 1.73 -8.59
CA LEU A 66 19.26 1.66 -8.57
C LEU A 66 18.66 2.97 -9.10
N PRO A 67 17.91 2.95 -10.21
CA PRO A 67 17.26 4.16 -10.72
C PRO A 67 16.21 4.68 -9.73
N SER A 68 16.06 6.00 -9.67
CA SER A 68 15.10 6.69 -8.80
C SER A 68 13.67 6.10 -8.85
N PRO A 69 13.11 5.72 -10.03
CA PRO A 69 11.81 5.09 -10.12
C PRO A 69 11.71 3.77 -9.35
N THR A 70 12.76 2.95 -9.39
CA THR A 70 12.83 1.68 -8.67
C THR A 70 12.73 1.87 -7.16
N ILE A 71 13.47 2.84 -6.62
CA ILE A 71 13.47 3.18 -5.18
C ILE A 71 12.06 3.62 -4.76
N ALA A 72 11.46 4.54 -5.51
CA ALA A 72 10.10 5.00 -5.23
C ALA A 72 9.07 3.87 -5.32
N GLY A 73 9.23 2.95 -6.27
CA GLY A 73 8.41 1.75 -6.40
C GLY A 73 8.49 0.86 -5.16
N MET A 74 9.70 0.52 -4.71
CA MET A 74 9.92 -0.30 -3.52
C MET A 74 9.27 0.31 -2.27
N PHE A 75 9.49 1.60 -2.01
CA PHE A 75 8.90 2.28 -0.86
C PHE A 75 7.38 2.40 -0.97
N SER A 76 6.84 2.57 -2.17
CA SER A 76 5.38 2.59 -2.38
C SER A 76 4.74 1.25 -2.05
N VAL A 77 5.38 0.14 -2.41
CA VAL A 77 4.92 -1.22 -2.08
C VAL A 77 5.02 -1.49 -0.59
N MET A 78 6.12 -1.06 0.06
CA MET A 78 6.26 -1.13 1.52
C MET A 78 5.16 -0.31 2.21
N PHE A 79 4.88 0.90 1.74
CA PHE A 79 3.81 1.73 2.26
C PHE A 79 2.44 1.05 2.12
N MET A 80 2.11 0.49 0.95
CA MET A 80 0.86 -0.24 0.75
C MET A 80 0.74 -1.46 1.66
N GLY A 81 1.75 -2.31 1.70
CA GLY A 81 1.73 -3.55 2.47
C GLY A 81 1.78 -3.31 3.98
N MET A 82 2.74 -2.53 4.45
CA MET A 82 2.98 -2.35 5.88
C MET A 82 2.10 -1.27 6.49
N VAL A 83 2.10 -0.06 5.89
CA VAL A 83 1.42 1.08 6.52
C VAL A 83 -0.09 1.00 6.31
N MET A 84 -0.58 0.69 5.11
CA MET A 84 -2.02 0.69 4.86
C MET A 84 -2.74 -0.47 5.54
N ILE A 85 -2.17 -1.69 5.55
CA ILE A 85 -2.76 -2.82 6.29
C ILE A 85 -2.72 -2.55 7.80
N GLY A 86 -1.55 -2.13 8.31
CA GLY A 86 -1.38 -1.86 9.74
C GLY A 86 -2.29 -0.76 10.25
N SER A 87 -2.29 0.39 9.58
CA SER A 87 -3.09 1.56 9.99
C SER A 87 -4.59 1.32 9.88
N SER A 88 -5.05 0.64 8.82
CA SER A 88 -6.48 0.33 8.67
C SER A 88 -6.95 -0.67 9.72
N SER A 89 -6.12 -1.66 10.08
CA SER A 89 -6.40 -2.59 11.16
C SER A 89 -6.42 -1.90 12.52
N ALA A 90 -5.41 -1.06 12.82
CA ALA A 90 -5.30 -0.34 14.09
C ALA A 90 -6.49 0.62 14.29
N LEU A 91 -6.90 1.34 13.25
CA LEU A 91 -8.03 2.27 13.30
C LEU A 91 -9.36 1.56 13.63
N VAL A 92 -9.56 0.38 13.03
CA VAL A 92 -10.73 -0.44 13.33
C VAL A 92 -10.67 -1.00 14.77
N GLN A 93 -9.49 -1.39 15.25
CA GLN A 93 -9.30 -1.83 16.62
C GLN A 93 -9.56 -0.71 17.62
N GLU A 94 -9.11 0.50 17.33
CA GLU A 94 -9.42 1.70 18.13
C GLU A 94 -10.93 1.92 18.23
N ASP A 95 -11.66 1.86 17.09
CA ASP A 95 -13.12 1.99 17.08
C ASP A 95 -13.83 0.86 17.85
N LYS A 96 -13.21 -0.36 17.91
CA LYS A 96 -13.74 -1.47 18.76
C LYS A 96 -13.50 -1.21 20.24
N THR A 97 -12.30 -0.83 20.64
CA THR A 97 -11.90 -0.64 22.03
C THR A 97 -12.59 0.57 22.66
N THR A 98 -12.83 1.61 21.90
CA THR A 98 -13.59 2.81 22.34
C THR A 98 -15.10 2.63 22.28
N HIS A 99 -15.59 1.42 21.97
CA HIS A 99 -17.01 1.11 21.79
C HIS A 99 -17.75 1.95 20.73
N ASN A 100 -17.02 2.69 19.90
CA ASN A 100 -17.59 3.50 18.83
C ASN A 100 -18.38 2.67 17.83
N LEU A 101 -17.90 1.46 17.49
CA LEU A 101 -18.60 0.54 16.58
C LEU A 101 -19.97 0.15 17.15
N ARG A 102 -20.06 -0.16 18.44
CA ARG A 102 -21.31 -0.50 19.10
C ARG A 102 -22.30 0.68 19.08
N PHE A 103 -21.80 1.88 19.30
CA PHE A 103 -22.62 3.10 19.22
C PHE A 103 -23.17 3.33 17.81
N MET A 104 -22.36 3.10 16.79
CA MET A 104 -22.75 3.23 15.40
C MET A 104 -23.83 2.20 15.01
N THR A 105 -23.71 0.95 15.48
CA THR A 105 -24.73 -0.06 15.21
C THR A 105 -26.06 0.24 15.93
N MET A 106 -26.01 0.74 17.16
CA MET A 106 -27.21 1.21 17.87
C MET A 106 -27.91 2.39 17.17
N SER A 107 -27.15 3.23 16.46
CA SER A 107 -27.70 4.31 15.63
C SER A 107 -28.27 3.85 14.28
N GLY A 108 -28.39 2.54 14.05
CA GLY A 108 -28.95 1.96 12.82
C GLY A 108 -27.99 1.99 11.62
N MET A 109 -26.71 2.17 11.85
CA MET A 109 -25.70 2.16 10.79
C MET A 109 -25.45 0.74 10.28
N LYS A 110 -25.45 0.57 8.96
CA LYS A 110 -25.19 -0.73 8.33
C LYS A 110 -23.68 -0.96 8.19
N PRO A 111 -23.17 -2.22 8.32
CA PRO A 111 -21.75 -2.55 8.24
C PRO A 111 -21.05 -2.03 7.00
N TYR A 112 -21.70 -2.11 5.84
CA TYR A 112 -21.12 -1.62 4.59
C TYR A 112 -20.92 -0.09 4.56
N GLN A 113 -21.75 0.67 5.29
CA GLN A 113 -21.61 2.13 5.40
C GLN A 113 -20.34 2.51 6.17
N TYR A 114 -20.02 1.73 7.22
CA TYR A 114 -18.78 1.86 7.96
C TYR A 114 -17.59 1.50 7.07
N LEU A 115 -17.64 0.34 6.40
CA LEU A 115 -16.57 -0.13 5.51
C LEU A 115 -16.25 0.92 4.44
N ILE A 116 -17.26 1.38 3.70
CA ILE A 116 -17.07 2.35 2.62
C ILE A 116 -16.57 3.69 3.18
N GLY A 117 -17.14 4.18 4.28
CA GLY A 117 -16.74 5.46 4.88
C GLY A 117 -15.30 5.45 5.37
N THR A 118 -14.88 4.38 6.03
CA THR A 118 -13.51 4.20 6.53
C THR A 118 -12.53 3.96 5.37
N ALA A 119 -12.87 3.06 4.45
CA ALA A 119 -12.01 2.76 3.30
C ALA A 119 -11.79 3.99 2.41
N SER A 120 -12.84 4.78 2.14
CA SER A 120 -12.71 6.00 1.31
C SER A 120 -11.86 7.07 1.98
N ALA A 121 -11.94 7.22 3.31
CA ALA A 121 -11.11 8.17 4.05
C ALA A 121 -9.62 7.77 4.01
N LEU A 122 -9.31 6.49 4.28
CA LEU A 122 -7.95 5.96 4.19
C LEU A 122 -7.40 6.03 2.78
N PHE A 123 -8.23 5.70 1.78
CA PHE A 123 -7.84 5.73 0.37
C PHE A 123 -7.46 7.13 -0.10
N LEU A 124 -8.22 8.15 0.31
CA LEU A 124 -7.89 9.54 -0.02
C LEU A 124 -6.53 9.94 0.53
N VAL A 125 -6.23 9.60 1.79
CA VAL A 125 -4.92 9.86 2.39
C VAL A 125 -3.83 9.05 1.68
N ALA A 126 -4.08 7.78 1.38
CA ALA A 126 -3.12 6.91 0.68
C ALA A 126 -2.76 7.47 -0.70
N VAL A 127 -3.75 7.84 -1.52
CA VAL A 127 -3.52 8.40 -2.86
C VAL A 127 -2.75 9.72 -2.77
N SER A 128 -3.07 10.58 -1.79
CA SER A 128 -2.32 11.82 -1.58
C SER A 128 -0.84 11.55 -1.29
N LEU A 129 -0.51 10.59 -0.43
CA LEU A 129 0.87 10.23 -0.13
C LEU A 129 1.57 9.56 -1.33
N LEU A 130 0.88 8.65 -2.04
CA LEU A 130 1.40 7.99 -3.24
C LEU A 130 1.69 8.99 -4.37
N PHE A 131 0.90 10.08 -4.46
CA PHE A 131 1.20 11.17 -5.38
C PHE A 131 2.54 11.84 -5.07
N PHE A 132 2.83 12.11 -3.79
CA PHE A 132 4.15 12.61 -3.39
C PHE A 132 5.27 11.61 -3.65
N TYR A 133 5.01 10.30 -3.51
CA TYR A 133 5.98 9.26 -3.87
C TYR A 133 6.27 9.24 -5.37
N ALA A 134 5.24 9.43 -6.20
CA ALA A 134 5.43 9.56 -7.65
C ALA A 134 6.31 10.76 -8.00
N LEU A 135 6.08 11.91 -7.37
CA LEU A 135 6.90 13.11 -7.56
C LEU A 135 8.35 12.89 -7.10
N ALA A 136 8.54 12.26 -5.93
CA ALA A 136 9.86 11.94 -5.40
C ALA A 136 10.61 10.93 -6.28
N GLY A 137 9.88 9.98 -6.89
CA GLY A 137 10.40 9.01 -7.87
C GLY A 137 10.62 9.58 -9.27
N ARG A 138 10.34 10.87 -9.48
CA ARG A 138 10.46 11.55 -10.78
C ARG A 138 9.58 10.95 -11.89
N TYR A 139 8.43 10.39 -11.53
CA TYR A 139 7.41 10.03 -12.51
C TYR A 139 6.68 11.30 -12.96
N PHE A 140 6.62 11.55 -14.26
CA PHE A 140 5.95 12.72 -14.82
C PHE A 140 4.94 12.35 -15.90
N GLY A 141 3.92 13.19 -16.06
CA GLY A 141 2.93 13.02 -17.12
C GLY A 141 2.11 11.74 -16.99
N LEU A 142 2.09 10.93 -18.04
CA LEU A 142 1.30 9.70 -18.12
C LEU A 142 1.77 8.62 -17.13
N ASP A 143 3.07 8.57 -16.84
CA ASP A 143 3.64 7.56 -15.93
C ASP A 143 3.25 7.82 -14.48
N THR A 144 3.05 9.09 -14.08
CA THR A 144 2.45 9.43 -12.79
C THR A 144 1.04 8.82 -12.67
N LEU A 145 0.22 8.93 -13.72
CA LEU A 145 -1.13 8.38 -13.72
C LEU A 145 -1.11 6.85 -13.66
N ARG A 146 -0.25 6.20 -14.46
CA ARG A 146 -0.06 4.74 -14.44
C ARG A 146 0.39 4.25 -13.08
N PHE A 147 1.39 4.92 -12.50
CA PHE A 147 1.87 4.64 -11.15
C PHE A 147 0.77 4.75 -10.11
N LEU A 148 0.00 5.84 -10.11
CA LEU A 148 -1.11 6.06 -9.17
C LEU A 148 -2.25 5.06 -9.34
N LEU A 149 -2.60 4.68 -10.57
CA LEU A 149 -3.62 3.65 -10.82
C LEU A 149 -3.18 2.29 -10.26
N LEU A 150 -1.93 1.91 -10.50
CA LEU A 150 -1.38 0.64 -10.05
C LEU A 150 -1.24 0.61 -8.52
N THR A 151 -0.54 1.59 -7.96
CA THR A 151 -0.30 1.66 -6.51
C THR A 151 -1.57 1.98 -5.73
N GLY A 152 -2.45 2.82 -6.27
CA GLY A 152 -3.76 3.12 -5.68
C GLY A 152 -4.67 1.90 -5.61
N SER A 153 -4.72 1.08 -6.68
CA SER A 153 -5.49 -0.17 -6.65
C SER A 153 -4.95 -1.15 -5.61
N GLY A 154 -3.63 -1.27 -5.48
CA GLY A 154 -2.99 -2.07 -4.43
C GLY A 154 -3.27 -1.53 -3.03
N ALA A 155 -3.21 -0.21 -2.84
CA ALA A 155 -3.54 0.43 -1.56
C ALA A 155 -5.00 0.19 -1.15
N LEU A 156 -5.94 0.22 -2.09
CA LEU A 156 -7.34 -0.09 -1.81
C LEU A 156 -7.51 -1.52 -1.27
N VAL A 157 -6.86 -2.51 -1.91
CA VAL A 157 -6.87 -3.90 -1.44
C VAL A 157 -6.24 -4.02 -0.06
N SER A 158 -5.11 -3.35 0.18
CA SER A 158 -4.44 -3.30 1.49
C SER A 158 -5.36 -2.76 2.59
N ILE A 159 -6.08 -1.68 2.31
CA ILE A 159 -7.02 -1.06 3.24
C ILE A 159 -8.18 -2.01 3.56
N LEU A 160 -8.80 -2.62 2.53
CA LEU A 160 -9.88 -3.58 2.73
C LEU A 160 -9.42 -4.79 3.55
N PHE A 161 -8.24 -5.31 3.24
CA PHE A 161 -7.64 -6.42 3.97
C PHE A 161 -7.36 -6.06 5.42
N GLY A 162 -6.77 -4.88 5.69
CA GLY A 162 -6.51 -4.41 7.04
C GLY A 162 -7.78 -4.17 7.85
N ILE A 163 -8.84 -3.62 7.24
CA ILE A 163 -10.15 -3.48 7.89
C ILE A 163 -10.72 -4.87 8.26
N ALA A 164 -10.67 -5.84 7.34
CA ALA A 164 -11.13 -7.20 7.60
C ALA A 164 -10.36 -7.84 8.76
N MET A 165 -9.04 -7.68 8.79
CA MET A 165 -8.19 -8.17 9.88
C MET A 165 -8.49 -7.49 11.21
N GLY A 166 -8.67 -6.16 11.21
CA GLY A 166 -9.03 -5.39 12.42
C GLY A 166 -10.38 -5.79 13.01
N LEU A 167 -11.33 -6.17 12.16
CA LEU A 167 -12.65 -6.68 12.60
C LEU A 167 -12.60 -8.14 13.07
N SER A 168 -11.59 -8.91 12.67
CA SER A 168 -11.45 -10.32 13.05
C SER A 168 -11.29 -10.52 14.56
N LYS A 169 -11.37 -11.79 15.01
CA LYS A 169 -11.11 -12.17 16.40
C LYS A 169 -9.62 -12.15 16.76
N MET A 170 -8.75 -12.16 15.75
CA MET A 170 -7.29 -12.21 15.92
C MET A 170 -6.61 -11.00 15.28
N PRO A 171 -6.85 -9.79 15.77
CA PRO A 171 -6.29 -8.58 15.18
C PRO A 171 -4.75 -8.53 15.27
N ALA A 172 -4.15 -9.22 16.23
CA ALA A 172 -2.70 -9.28 16.41
C ALA A 172 -1.95 -9.87 15.18
N ILE A 173 -2.63 -10.68 14.37
CA ILE A 173 -2.05 -11.27 13.15
C ILE A 173 -1.87 -10.21 12.03
N ALA A 174 -2.57 -9.08 12.11
CA ALA A 174 -2.45 -8.02 11.11
C ALA A 174 -1.01 -7.48 11.00
N THR A 175 -0.31 -7.34 12.13
CA THR A 175 1.07 -6.82 12.17
C THR A 175 2.07 -7.73 11.43
N PRO A 176 2.22 -9.03 11.72
CA PRO A 176 3.16 -9.87 10.98
C PRO A 176 2.78 -10.01 9.50
N ILE A 177 1.49 -10.04 9.18
CA ILE A 177 1.03 -10.07 7.79
C ILE A 177 1.39 -8.77 7.07
N SER A 178 1.19 -7.61 7.70
CA SER A 178 1.55 -6.32 7.09
C SER A 178 3.06 -6.22 6.81
N ILE A 179 3.90 -6.73 7.70
CA ILE A 179 5.34 -6.82 7.50
C ILE A 179 5.67 -7.73 6.30
N LEU A 180 5.04 -8.89 6.21
CA LEU A 180 5.26 -9.82 5.10
C LEU A 180 4.88 -9.19 3.75
N PHE A 181 3.73 -8.55 3.66
CA PHE A 181 3.26 -7.89 2.43
C PHE A 181 4.05 -6.62 2.08
N GLY A 182 4.60 -5.92 3.07
CA GLY A 182 5.41 -4.72 2.85
C GLY A 182 6.85 -5.03 2.47
N PHE A 183 7.53 -5.85 3.26
CA PHE A 183 8.95 -6.17 3.03
C PHE A 183 9.17 -7.34 2.08
N GLY A 184 8.23 -8.28 1.98
CA GLY A 184 8.34 -9.45 1.13
C GLY A 184 8.77 -9.11 -0.31
N PRO A 185 8.10 -8.18 -1.00
CA PRO A 185 8.49 -7.76 -2.34
C PRO A 185 9.90 -7.18 -2.45
N MET A 186 10.38 -6.49 -1.42
CA MET A 186 11.73 -5.98 -1.39
C MET A 186 12.76 -7.13 -1.33
N PHE A 187 12.54 -8.10 -0.43
CA PHE A 187 13.43 -9.25 -0.31
C PHE A 187 13.36 -10.21 -1.50
N SER A 188 12.25 -10.24 -2.23
CA SER A 188 12.12 -11.07 -3.42
C SER A 188 13.12 -10.69 -4.52
N ASN A 189 13.54 -9.43 -4.57
CA ASN A 189 14.55 -8.97 -5.53
C ASN A 189 15.94 -9.53 -5.25
N PHE A 190 16.19 -10.00 -4.01
CA PHE A 190 17.48 -10.57 -3.60
C PHE A 190 17.47 -12.10 -3.51
N ASN A 191 16.29 -12.75 -3.57
CA ASN A 191 16.16 -14.20 -3.40
C ASN A 191 15.07 -14.78 -4.32
N GLU A 192 15.51 -15.57 -5.33
CA GLU A 192 14.62 -16.19 -6.31
C GLU A 192 13.56 -17.12 -5.70
N ASN A 193 13.91 -17.85 -4.63
CA ASN A 193 12.95 -18.72 -3.95
C ASN A 193 11.85 -17.91 -3.30
N MET A 194 12.18 -16.79 -2.68
CA MET A 194 11.20 -15.86 -2.11
C MET A 194 10.34 -15.21 -3.20
N ALA A 195 10.93 -14.86 -4.33
CA ALA A 195 10.21 -14.33 -5.48
C ALA A 195 9.13 -15.29 -5.99
N ARG A 196 9.42 -16.60 -6.04
CA ARG A 196 8.44 -17.63 -6.46
C ARG A 196 7.26 -17.72 -5.50
N TRP A 197 7.50 -17.70 -4.18
CA TRP A 197 6.44 -17.76 -3.17
C TRP A 197 5.57 -16.50 -3.17
N LEU A 198 6.18 -15.33 -3.31
CA LEU A 198 5.50 -14.05 -3.28
C LEU A 198 4.84 -13.67 -4.63
N HIS A 199 5.12 -14.42 -5.69
CA HIS A 199 4.64 -14.12 -7.04
C HIS A 199 3.10 -14.01 -7.14
N PHE A 200 2.37 -14.67 -6.26
CA PHE A 200 0.91 -14.62 -6.20
C PHE A 200 0.38 -13.48 -5.30
N THR A 201 1.25 -12.78 -4.59
CA THR A 201 0.82 -11.65 -3.77
C THR A 201 0.61 -10.41 -4.63
N TYR A 202 -0.45 -9.67 -4.34
CA TYR A 202 -0.75 -8.44 -5.07
C TYR A 202 0.36 -7.39 -4.93
N THR A 203 1.02 -7.31 -3.76
CA THR A 203 2.13 -6.38 -3.52
C THR A 203 3.34 -6.68 -4.39
N GLN A 204 3.68 -7.97 -4.59
CA GLN A 204 4.74 -8.37 -5.51
C GLN A 204 4.38 -8.05 -6.95
N GLN A 205 3.12 -8.24 -7.35
CA GLN A 205 2.67 -7.91 -8.70
C GLN A 205 2.71 -6.40 -8.97
N VAL A 206 2.35 -5.59 -7.99
CA VAL A 206 2.52 -4.13 -8.08
C VAL A 206 3.99 -3.77 -8.22
N ASN A 207 4.87 -4.39 -7.42
CA ASN A 207 6.32 -4.16 -7.50
C ASN A 207 6.87 -4.47 -8.90
N LEU A 208 6.58 -5.65 -9.43
CA LEU A 208 7.00 -6.06 -10.77
C LEU A 208 6.45 -5.13 -11.87
N ALA A 209 5.18 -4.71 -11.75
CA ALA A 209 4.58 -3.82 -12.73
C ALA A 209 5.15 -2.40 -12.71
N ILE A 210 5.65 -1.93 -11.55
CA ILE A 210 6.34 -0.64 -11.46
C ILE A 210 7.69 -0.70 -12.21
N TYR A 211 8.41 -1.83 -12.13
CA TYR A 211 9.65 -2.01 -12.89
C TYR A 211 9.46 -1.98 -14.43
N HIS A 212 8.27 -2.37 -14.89
CA HIS A 212 7.93 -2.42 -16.33
C HIS A 212 6.91 -1.34 -16.71
N LEU A 213 6.90 -0.23 -15.98
CA LEU A 213 5.91 0.84 -16.18
C LEU A 213 6.05 1.50 -17.56
N ASP A 214 7.28 1.58 -18.08
CA ASP A 214 7.60 2.14 -19.38
C ASP A 214 7.01 1.30 -20.54
N ASP A 215 6.90 -0.01 -20.34
CA ASP A 215 6.28 -0.93 -21.32
C ASP A 215 4.74 -0.81 -21.35
N GLY A 216 4.16 0.02 -20.48
CA GLY A 216 2.74 0.25 -20.34
C GLY A 216 2.09 -0.59 -19.24
N LEU A 217 0.77 -0.38 -19.08
CA LEU A 217 0.00 -1.07 -18.04
C LEU A 217 -0.25 -2.53 -18.43
N GLN A 218 0.39 -3.44 -17.73
CA GLN A 218 0.17 -4.87 -17.89
C GLN A 218 -1.17 -5.29 -17.24
N GLN A 219 -1.92 -6.18 -17.89
CA GLN A 219 -3.21 -6.66 -17.38
C GLN A 219 -3.09 -7.60 -16.17
N ARG A 220 -2.03 -8.42 -16.14
CA ARG A 220 -1.83 -9.45 -15.12
C ARG A 220 -1.82 -8.93 -13.68
N PRO A 221 -1.10 -7.85 -13.33
CA PRO A 221 -1.15 -7.26 -11.99
C PRO A 221 -2.57 -6.88 -11.56
N PHE A 222 -3.33 -6.25 -12.44
CA PHE A 222 -4.72 -5.83 -12.13
C PHE A 222 -5.64 -7.03 -11.90
N LEU A 223 -5.47 -8.12 -12.62
CA LEU A 223 -6.23 -9.36 -12.38
C LEU A 223 -5.94 -9.93 -10.98
N ILE A 224 -4.68 -9.99 -10.57
CA ILE A 224 -4.30 -10.49 -9.24
C ILE A 224 -4.76 -9.55 -8.13
N ILE A 225 -4.61 -8.23 -8.32
CA ILE A 225 -5.12 -7.22 -7.39
C ILE A 225 -6.64 -7.34 -7.24
N GLY A 226 -7.35 -7.43 -8.37
CA GLY A 226 -8.80 -7.60 -8.39
C GLY A 226 -9.27 -8.89 -7.72
N ALA A 227 -8.61 -10.01 -8.02
CA ALA A 227 -8.90 -11.31 -7.40
C ALA A 227 -8.68 -11.27 -5.88
N THR A 228 -7.57 -10.68 -5.42
CA THR A 228 -7.26 -10.53 -4.00
C THR A 228 -8.29 -9.61 -3.31
N GLY A 229 -8.67 -8.50 -3.94
CA GLY A 229 -9.70 -7.61 -3.43
C GLY A 229 -11.07 -8.32 -3.31
N LEU A 230 -11.45 -9.09 -4.34
CA LEU A 230 -12.68 -9.87 -4.32
C LEU A 230 -12.68 -10.93 -3.21
N LEU A 231 -11.59 -11.68 -3.07
CA LEU A 231 -11.43 -12.67 -1.99
C LEU A 231 -11.53 -12.01 -0.61
N THR A 232 -10.95 -10.83 -0.44
CA THR A 232 -11.03 -10.07 0.82
C THR A 232 -12.46 -9.65 1.12
N LEU A 233 -13.22 -9.19 0.12
CA LEU A 233 -14.63 -8.84 0.28
C LEU A 233 -15.50 -10.08 0.59
N ILE A 234 -15.25 -11.20 -0.08
CA ILE A 234 -15.95 -12.47 0.20
C ILE A 234 -15.66 -12.91 1.64
N ALA A 235 -14.40 -12.89 2.06
CA ALA A 235 -14.01 -13.21 3.44
C ALA A 235 -14.70 -12.28 4.46
N PHE A 236 -14.78 -10.99 4.17
CA PHE A 236 -15.50 -10.02 5.02
C PHE A 236 -16.99 -10.37 5.14
N VAL A 237 -17.68 -10.63 4.03
CA VAL A 237 -19.11 -11.02 4.03
C VAL A 237 -19.31 -12.33 4.78
N TRP A 238 -18.42 -13.31 4.59
CA TRP A 238 -18.50 -14.61 5.24
C TRP A 238 -18.31 -14.49 6.76
N MET A 239 -17.29 -13.74 7.22
CA MET A 239 -17.08 -13.46 8.64
C MET A 239 -18.27 -12.73 9.27
N HIS A 240 -18.87 -11.80 8.52
CA HIS A 240 -20.06 -11.10 8.98
C HIS A 240 -21.25 -12.04 9.19
N ARG A 241 -21.50 -12.95 8.22
CA ARG A 241 -22.59 -13.93 8.32
C ARG A 241 -22.42 -14.92 9.48
N LYS A 242 -21.17 -15.30 9.79
CA LYS A 242 -20.88 -16.19 10.94
C LYS A 242 -20.95 -15.50 12.31
N GLY A 243 -21.25 -14.22 12.37
CA GLY A 243 -21.24 -13.45 13.61
C GLY A 243 -19.85 -13.34 14.25
N GLU A 244 -18.80 -13.59 13.46
CA GLU A 244 -17.40 -13.45 13.90
C GLU A 244 -16.98 -12.00 13.99
N LEU A 245 -17.63 -11.14 13.21
CA LEU A 245 -17.52 -9.68 13.36
C LEU A 245 -18.40 -9.27 14.55
N ARG A 246 -17.79 -9.20 15.72
CA ARG A 246 -18.45 -8.60 16.90
C ARG A 246 -18.36 -7.09 16.77
N TRP A 247 -19.48 -6.54 16.37
CA TRP A 247 -19.71 -5.09 16.40
C TRP A 247 -19.93 -4.59 17.83
#